data_b110ece51accbe93d1fc242c551c4788
#
_entry.id   b110ece51accbe93d1fc242c551c4788
#
_cell.length_a   1.000
_cell.length_b   1.000
_cell.length_c   1.000
_cell.angle_alpha   90.00
_cell.angle_beta   90.00
_cell.angle_gamma   90.00
#
_symmetry.space_group_name_H-M   'P 1'
#
loop_
_entity.id
_entity.type
_entity.pdbx_description
1 polymer ?
#
loop_
_entity_poly.entity_id
_entity_poly.type
_entity_poly.pdbx_seq_one_letter_code
_entity_poly.pdbx_strand_id
1 'polypeptide(L)'
;MALTRDPKLVICDEPTTALDVTVQKQVIKLLNDLQAKLGFAMIFVSHDLALVAEVAHNITVMYAGQVIEQAPTKELLTNPIHEYTRGLLGSVLSIESGSGRLQQVPGAVPSPRDFPKGDRFAPRSSHPRIGLDTRPVFKRVPGTEHFYSELPDEVLKANGLTPHAEVM
;
A
#
# COMPACT_ATOMS: atom_id res chain seq x y z
N MET A 1 -16.66 -3.63 -22.57
CA MET A 1 -17.37 -2.37 -22.81
C MET A 1 -16.63 -1.11 -22.36
N ALA A 2 -15.78 -1.11 -21.34
CA ALA A 2 -15.00 0.08 -20.93
C ALA A 2 -14.00 0.59 -22.00
N LEU A 3 -13.54 -0.28 -22.90
CA LEU A 3 -12.54 0.03 -23.93
C LEU A 3 -13.12 0.49 -25.29
N THR A 4 -14.43 0.59 -25.44
CA THR A 4 -15.08 0.86 -26.75
C THR A 4 -14.99 2.31 -27.24
N ARG A 5 -14.43 3.23 -26.43
CA ARG A 5 -14.32 4.67 -26.77
C ARG A 5 -12.92 5.22 -26.65
N ASP A 6 -11.89 4.42 -26.85
CA ASP A 6 -10.48 4.80 -26.72
C ASP A 6 -10.18 5.59 -25.44
N PRO A 7 -10.44 5.01 -24.24
CA PRO A 7 -10.27 5.71 -23.00
C PRO A 7 -8.80 6.04 -22.77
N LYS A 8 -8.51 7.20 -22.21
CA LYS A 8 -7.15 7.56 -21.77
C LYS A 8 -6.80 6.95 -20.41
N LEU A 9 -7.80 6.61 -19.61
CA LEU A 9 -7.67 6.01 -18.29
C LEU A 9 -8.70 4.89 -18.12
N VAL A 10 -8.24 3.75 -17.62
CA VAL A 10 -9.08 2.61 -17.22
C VAL A 10 -8.89 2.35 -15.74
N ILE A 11 -9.98 2.19 -15.01
CA ILE A 11 -9.97 1.81 -13.58
C ILE A 11 -10.43 0.36 -13.50
N CYS A 12 -9.55 -0.51 -12.99
CA CYS A 12 -9.81 -1.91 -12.70
C CYS A 12 -9.98 -2.07 -11.19
N ASP A 13 -11.22 -2.18 -10.73
CA ASP A 13 -11.53 -2.35 -9.31
C ASP A 13 -11.77 -3.82 -9.02
N GLU A 14 -10.83 -4.43 -8.28
CA GLU A 14 -10.82 -5.86 -7.92
C GLU A 14 -11.09 -6.81 -9.13
N PRO A 15 -10.41 -6.64 -10.29
CA PRO A 15 -10.80 -7.33 -11.53
C PRO A 15 -10.56 -8.83 -11.51
N THR A 16 -9.87 -9.34 -10.50
CA THR A 16 -9.52 -10.77 -10.35
C THR A 16 -10.18 -11.42 -9.14
N THR A 17 -10.99 -10.70 -8.39
CA THR A 17 -11.72 -11.24 -7.22
C THR A 17 -12.61 -12.40 -7.64
N ALA A 18 -12.57 -13.47 -6.84
CA ALA A 18 -13.30 -14.74 -7.06
C ALA A 18 -12.87 -15.53 -8.31
N LEU A 19 -11.73 -15.24 -8.92
CA LEU A 19 -11.14 -16.05 -9.98
C LEU A 19 -10.09 -17.03 -9.41
N ASP A 20 -9.92 -18.17 -10.03
CA ASP A 20 -8.80 -19.06 -9.73
C ASP A 20 -7.47 -18.46 -10.23
N VAL A 21 -6.35 -18.91 -9.68
CA VAL A 21 -5.01 -18.37 -9.96
C VAL A 21 -4.66 -18.41 -11.46
N THR A 22 -5.12 -19.42 -12.18
CA THR A 22 -4.83 -19.57 -13.61
C THR A 22 -5.57 -18.53 -14.41
N VAL A 23 -6.84 -18.30 -14.11
CA VAL A 23 -7.68 -17.29 -14.77
C VAL A 23 -7.22 -15.88 -14.38
N GLN A 24 -6.81 -15.65 -13.12
CA GLN A 24 -6.21 -14.39 -12.70
C GLN A 24 -5.03 -14.00 -13.60
N LYS A 25 -4.07 -14.91 -13.80
CA LYS A 25 -2.90 -14.66 -14.66
C LYS A 25 -3.29 -14.37 -16.11
N GLN A 26 -4.31 -15.05 -16.64
CA GLN A 26 -4.80 -14.78 -17.99
C GLN A 26 -5.42 -13.38 -18.11
N VAL A 27 -6.21 -12.96 -17.12
CA VAL A 27 -6.83 -11.62 -17.08
C VAL A 27 -5.75 -10.53 -16.98
N ILE A 28 -4.76 -10.72 -16.13
CA ILE A 28 -3.64 -9.78 -15.99
C ILE A 28 -2.86 -9.66 -17.30
N LYS A 29 -2.51 -10.78 -17.91
CA LYS A 29 -1.85 -10.76 -19.21
C LYS A 29 -2.67 -10.02 -20.26
N LEU A 30 -3.97 -10.29 -20.34
CA LEU A 30 -4.87 -9.61 -21.28
C LEU A 30 -4.91 -8.08 -21.02
N LEU A 31 -4.97 -7.65 -19.76
CA LEU A 31 -4.97 -6.22 -19.40
C LEU A 31 -3.67 -5.54 -19.81
N ASN A 32 -2.52 -6.17 -19.56
CA ASN A 32 -1.21 -5.67 -19.95
C ASN A 32 -1.07 -5.59 -21.49
N ASP A 33 -1.50 -6.63 -22.22
CA ASP A 33 -1.48 -6.66 -23.67
C ASP A 33 -2.36 -5.55 -24.27
N LEU A 34 -3.55 -5.33 -23.70
CA LEU A 34 -4.47 -4.27 -24.11
C LEU A 34 -3.91 -2.87 -23.81
N GLN A 35 -3.33 -2.69 -22.63
CA GLN A 35 -2.69 -1.43 -22.23
C GLN A 35 -1.53 -1.09 -23.18
N ALA A 36 -0.65 -2.05 -23.46
CA ALA A 36 0.46 -1.87 -24.39
C ALA A 36 -0.02 -1.54 -25.82
N LYS A 37 -1.11 -2.17 -26.27
CA LYS A 37 -1.67 -1.96 -27.62
C LYS A 37 -2.42 -0.66 -27.77
N LEU A 38 -3.18 -0.25 -26.77
CA LEU A 38 -4.10 0.91 -26.82
C LEU A 38 -3.54 2.17 -26.14
N GLY A 39 -2.48 2.07 -25.32
CA GLY A 39 -1.78 3.20 -24.75
C GLY A 39 -2.55 3.95 -23.65
N PHE A 40 -3.53 3.33 -23.00
CA PHE A 40 -4.25 3.95 -21.88
C PHE A 40 -3.47 3.86 -20.56
N ALA A 41 -3.68 4.82 -19.67
CA ALA A 41 -3.26 4.71 -18.28
C ALA A 41 -4.19 3.78 -17.51
N MET A 42 -3.66 3.00 -16.55
CA MET A 42 -4.46 2.06 -15.77
C MET A 42 -4.30 2.32 -14.28
N ILE A 43 -5.44 2.41 -13.56
CA ILE A 43 -5.49 2.30 -12.11
C ILE A 43 -5.99 0.89 -11.79
N PHE A 44 -5.17 0.13 -11.08
CA PHE A 44 -5.47 -1.23 -10.69
C PHE A 44 -5.65 -1.30 -9.18
N VAL A 45 -6.87 -1.58 -8.72
CA VAL A 45 -7.19 -1.72 -7.29
C VAL A 45 -7.30 -3.19 -6.94
N SER A 46 -6.53 -3.62 -5.95
CA SER A 46 -6.56 -4.99 -5.44
C SER A 46 -6.06 -5.04 -4.00
N HIS A 47 -6.47 -6.04 -3.25
CA HIS A 47 -5.92 -6.38 -1.95
C HIS A 47 -4.73 -7.37 -2.05
N ASP A 48 -4.45 -7.90 -3.22
CA ASP A 48 -3.33 -8.81 -3.48
C ASP A 48 -2.11 -8.02 -3.96
N LEU A 49 -1.18 -7.79 -3.03
CA LEU A 49 0.04 -7.02 -3.29
C LEU A 49 0.97 -7.72 -4.28
N ALA A 50 1.01 -9.06 -4.29
CA ALA A 50 1.83 -9.81 -5.26
C ALA A 50 1.32 -9.57 -6.68
N LEU A 51 0.01 -9.62 -6.87
CA LEU A 51 -0.62 -9.35 -8.15
C LEU A 51 -0.41 -7.90 -8.61
N VAL A 52 -0.56 -6.93 -7.69
CA VAL A 52 -0.29 -5.51 -7.99
C VAL A 52 1.16 -5.31 -8.42
N ALA A 53 2.10 -6.00 -7.78
CA ALA A 53 3.53 -5.93 -8.11
C ALA A 53 3.87 -6.41 -9.53
N GLU A 54 3.08 -7.33 -10.10
CA GLU A 54 3.24 -7.81 -11.48
C GLU A 54 2.75 -6.80 -12.53
N VAL A 55 1.84 -5.90 -12.15
CA VAL A 55 1.13 -5.01 -13.09
C VAL A 55 1.57 -3.56 -12.97
N ALA A 56 1.77 -3.07 -11.75
CA ALA A 56 1.91 -1.66 -11.48
C ALA A 56 3.36 -1.16 -11.59
N HIS A 57 3.56 0.02 -12.19
CA HIS A 57 4.84 0.74 -12.17
C HIS A 57 5.03 1.49 -10.84
N ASN A 58 3.93 1.98 -10.27
CA ASN A 58 3.87 2.68 -8.99
C ASN A 58 2.77 2.06 -8.14
N ILE A 59 3.02 1.91 -6.85
CA ILE A 59 2.06 1.40 -5.88
C ILE A 59 1.71 2.49 -4.88
N THR A 60 0.42 2.64 -4.63
CA THR A 60 -0.12 3.47 -3.55
C THR A 60 -0.81 2.57 -2.54
N VAL A 61 -0.27 2.49 -1.35
CA VAL A 61 -0.86 1.72 -0.24
C VAL A 61 -1.83 2.60 0.53
N MET A 62 -3.02 2.07 0.75
CA MET A 62 -4.07 2.75 1.48
C MET A 62 -4.47 1.95 2.73
N TYR A 63 -4.76 2.66 3.81
CA TYR A 63 -5.31 2.09 5.03
C TYR A 63 -6.48 2.93 5.53
N ALA A 64 -7.62 2.30 5.75
CA ALA A 64 -8.82 2.96 6.28
C ALA A 64 -9.19 4.27 5.54
N GLY A 65 -9.03 4.31 4.20
CA GLY A 65 -9.32 5.47 3.35
C GLY A 65 -8.25 6.57 3.35
N GLN A 66 -7.07 6.33 3.94
CA GLN A 66 -5.93 7.24 3.89
C GLN A 66 -4.79 6.62 3.07
N VAL A 67 -4.12 7.42 2.26
CA VAL A 67 -2.86 7.03 1.63
C VAL A 67 -1.78 7.04 2.71
N ILE A 68 -1.08 5.92 2.86
CA ILE A 68 -0.05 5.76 3.88
C ILE A 68 1.34 5.60 3.29
N GLU A 69 1.46 5.10 2.07
CA GLU A 69 2.74 4.98 1.38
C GLU A 69 2.55 4.95 -0.13
N GLN A 70 3.47 5.54 -0.88
CA GLN A 70 3.46 5.55 -2.34
C GLN A 70 4.89 5.56 -2.85
N ALA A 71 5.22 4.64 -3.77
CA ALA A 71 6.53 4.60 -4.40
C ALA A 71 6.50 3.85 -5.73
N PRO A 72 7.56 3.95 -6.56
CA PRO A 72 7.79 2.99 -7.62
C PRO A 72 7.78 1.57 -7.09
N THR A 73 7.20 0.64 -7.81
CA THR A 73 6.97 -0.75 -7.35
C THR A 73 8.22 -1.39 -6.77
N LYS A 74 9.35 -1.31 -7.48
CA LYS A 74 10.61 -1.88 -6.99
C LYS A 74 11.04 -1.27 -5.65
N GLU A 75 10.94 0.04 -5.51
CA GLU A 75 11.32 0.76 -4.30
C GLU A 75 10.44 0.34 -3.11
N LEU A 76 9.12 0.32 -3.30
CA LEU A 76 8.19 -0.07 -2.25
C LEU A 76 8.39 -1.51 -1.77
N LEU A 77 8.72 -2.42 -2.69
CA LEU A 77 8.96 -3.83 -2.35
C LEU A 77 10.29 -4.07 -1.62
N THR A 78 11.32 -3.26 -1.91
CA THR A 78 12.66 -3.41 -1.31
C THR A 78 12.84 -2.60 -0.05
N ASN A 79 12.25 -1.42 0.03
CA ASN A 79 12.43 -0.45 1.12
C ASN A 79 11.08 0.07 1.67
N PRO A 80 10.15 -0.78 2.12
CA PRO A 80 8.88 -0.31 2.69
C PRO A 80 9.14 0.44 4.00
N ILE A 81 8.56 1.63 4.14
CA ILE A 81 8.77 2.51 5.29
C ILE A 81 7.64 2.36 6.31
N HIS A 82 6.40 2.45 5.85
CA HIS A 82 5.26 2.41 6.75
C HIS A 82 5.07 1.02 7.36
N GLU A 83 4.79 0.95 8.65
CA GLU A 83 4.65 -0.30 9.40
C GLU A 83 3.58 -1.24 8.81
N TYR A 84 2.47 -0.68 8.32
CA TYR A 84 1.44 -1.46 7.65
C TYR A 84 1.93 -2.09 6.34
N THR A 85 2.66 -1.33 5.52
CA THR A 85 3.24 -1.85 4.26
C THR A 85 4.23 -2.97 4.53
N ARG A 86 5.09 -2.81 5.54
CA ARG A 86 6.00 -3.90 5.98
C ARG A 86 5.25 -5.14 6.41
N GLY A 87 4.15 -4.97 7.15
CA GLY A 87 3.30 -6.08 7.57
C GLY A 87 2.62 -6.79 6.41
N LEU A 88 2.13 -6.06 5.40
CA LEU A 88 1.56 -6.63 4.18
C LEU A 88 2.60 -7.44 3.40
N LEU A 89 3.78 -6.87 3.16
CA LEU A 89 4.88 -7.56 2.45
C LEU A 89 5.40 -8.76 3.23
N GLY A 90 5.54 -8.65 4.54
CA GLY A 90 5.95 -9.76 5.40
C GLY A 90 5.01 -10.96 5.34
N SER A 91 3.71 -10.72 5.14
CA SER A 91 2.74 -11.81 4.97
C SER A 91 2.87 -12.53 3.62
N VAL A 92 3.17 -11.80 2.55
CA VAL A 92 3.39 -12.36 1.19
C VAL A 92 4.68 -13.18 1.15
N LEU A 93 5.79 -12.62 1.63
CA LEU A 93 7.10 -13.27 1.59
C LEU A 93 7.18 -14.52 2.49
N SER A 94 6.45 -14.56 3.60
CA SER A 94 6.42 -15.74 4.47
C SER A 94 5.64 -16.91 3.88
N ILE A 95 4.68 -16.67 3.01
CA ILE A 95 3.97 -17.71 2.26
C ILE A 95 4.92 -18.34 1.22
N GLU A 96 5.71 -17.54 0.51
CA GLU A 96 6.65 -18.03 -0.52
C GLU A 96 7.86 -18.76 0.09
N SER A 97 8.36 -18.31 1.22
CA SER A 97 9.56 -18.87 1.86
C SER A 97 9.30 -20.09 2.74
N GLY A 98 8.03 -20.45 2.99
CA GLY A 98 7.67 -21.60 3.85
C GLY A 98 8.11 -21.42 5.32
N SER A 99 8.59 -20.25 5.72
CA SER A 99 8.97 -19.95 7.09
C SER A 99 7.69 -19.66 7.89
N GLY A 100 7.22 -20.63 8.64
CA GLY A 100 5.91 -20.70 9.27
C GLY A 100 5.52 -19.65 10.30
N ARG A 101 6.04 -18.43 10.23
CA ARG A 101 5.64 -17.33 11.09
C ARG A 101 5.17 -16.15 10.23
N LEU A 102 3.87 -16.16 9.93
CA LEU A 102 3.19 -15.01 9.32
C LEU A 102 3.36 -13.77 10.21
N GLN A 103 4.09 -12.78 9.73
CA GLN A 103 4.08 -11.44 10.33
C GLN A 103 2.80 -10.73 9.92
N GLN A 104 1.73 -10.98 10.66
CA GLN A 104 0.47 -10.26 10.45
C GLN A 104 0.49 -8.94 11.23
N VAL A 105 -0.04 -7.90 10.61
CA VAL A 105 -0.33 -6.63 11.32
C VAL A 105 -1.34 -6.92 12.42
N PRO A 106 -1.03 -6.66 13.68
CA PRO A 106 -1.90 -7.02 14.81
C PRO A 106 -3.25 -6.28 14.75
N GLY A 107 -4.28 -6.88 15.35
CA GLY A 107 -5.61 -6.29 15.49
C GLY A 107 -6.42 -6.24 14.19
N ALA A 108 -7.67 -5.75 14.30
CA ALA A 108 -8.59 -5.55 13.19
C ALA A 108 -8.62 -4.09 12.75
N VAL A 109 -9.02 -3.84 11.50
CA VAL A 109 -9.30 -2.47 11.03
C VAL A 109 -10.48 -1.92 11.84
N PRO A 110 -10.37 -0.76 12.49
CA PRO A 110 -11.47 -0.16 13.22
C PRO A 110 -12.69 0.11 12.32
N SER A 111 -13.88 0.08 12.88
CA SER A 111 -15.07 0.54 12.17
C SER A 111 -14.91 2.02 11.78
N PRO A 112 -15.46 2.47 10.63
CA PRO A 112 -15.42 3.89 10.25
C PRO A 112 -15.95 4.85 11.31
N ARG A 113 -16.84 4.39 12.20
CA ARG A 113 -17.37 5.17 13.32
C ARG A 113 -16.37 5.35 14.46
N ASP A 114 -15.39 4.44 14.54
CA ASP A 114 -14.39 4.36 15.62
C ASP A 114 -13.00 4.81 15.15
N PHE A 115 -12.90 5.41 13.96
CA PHE A 115 -11.62 5.92 13.47
C PHE A 115 -11.10 7.03 14.39
N PRO A 116 -9.81 6.98 14.79
CA PRO A 116 -9.14 8.09 15.42
C PRO A 116 -9.27 9.36 14.57
N LYS A 117 -9.31 10.52 15.22
CA LYS A 117 -9.29 11.84 14.53
C LYS A 117 -7.97 12.10 13.82
N GLY A 118 -6.89 11.53 14.33
CA GLY A 118 -5.54 11.61 13.81
C GLY A 118 -5.18 10.46 12.87
N ASP A 119 -4.12 9.74 13.22
CA ASP A 119 -3.64 8.59 12.47
C ASP A 119 -4.56 7.38 12.66
N ARG A 120 -5.19 6.96 11.58
CA ARG A 120 -6.12 5.81 11.60
C ARG A 120 -5.41 4.47 11.82
N PHE A 121 -4.10 4.42 11.55
CA PHE A 121 -3.31 3.22 11.80
C PHE A 121 -2.79 3.16 13.24
N ALA A 122 -2.73 4.27 13.97
CA ALA A 122 -2.19 4.34 15.33
C ALA A 122 -2.65 3.20 16.26
N PRO A 123 -3.92 2.79 16.32
CA PRO A 123 -4.36 1.70 17.21
C PRO A 123 -3.71 0.33 16.92
N ARG A 124 -3.11 0.16 15.74
CA ARG A 124 -2.47 -1.08 15.27
C ARG A 124 -0.96 -0.96 15.09
N SER A 125 -0.43 0.24 15.32
CA SER A 125 1.01 0.50 15.26
C SER A 125 1.74 -0.11 16.45
N SER A 126 3.06 -0.15 16.39
CA SER A 126 3.92 -0.50 17.53
C SER A 126 3.75 0.44 18.73
N HIS A 127 3.14 1.61 18.53
CA HIS A 127 2.89 2.63 19.55
C HIS A 127 1.40 3.06 19.56
N PRO A 128 0.46 2.20 19.95
CA PRO A 128 -0.96 2.36 19.69
C PRO A 128 -1.66 3.54 20.41
N ARG A 129 -0.95 4.24 21.30
CA ARG A 129 -1.46 5.42 22.01
C ARG A 129 -0.95 6.75 21.43
N ILE A 130 0.00 6.70 20.48
CA ILE A 130 0.62 7.89 19.90
C ILE A 130 -0.08 8.19 18.57
N GLY A 131 -0.44 9.45 18.33
CA GLY A 131 -1.04 9.87 17.06
C GLY A 131 -2.55 9.74 16.95
N LEU A 132 -3.27 9.31 18.01
CA LEU A 132 -4.72 9.14 17.96
C LEU A 132 -5.48 10.43 17.61
N ASP A 133 -4.96 11.59 18.02
CA ASP A 133 -5.54 12.91 17.75
C ASP A 133 -4.70 13.77 16.80
N THR A 134 -3.56 13.25 16.36
CA THR A 134 -2.63 13.96 15.47
C THR A 134 -2.63 13.34 14.08
N ARG A 135 -2.97 14.12 13.07
CA ARG A 135 -2.92 13.67 11.69
C ARG A 135 -1.47 13.49 11.24
N PRO A 136 -1.12 12.36 10.63
CA PRO A 136 0.18 12.18 10.03
C PRO A 136 0.38 13.15 8.85
N VAL A 137 1.62 13.44 8.55
CA VAL A 137 2.04 14.21 7.37
C VAL A 137 2.62 13.27 6.32
N PHE A 138 2.43 13.63 5.06
CA PHE A 138 2.97 12.86 3.94
C PHE A 138 4.35 13.40 3.61
N LYS A 139 5.39 12.60 3.84
CA LYS A 139 6.80 12.96 3.68
C LYS A 139 7.38 12.29 2.44
N ARG A 140 8.42 12.87 1.88
CA ARG A 140 9.16 12.31 0.75
C ARG A 140 10.56 11.88 1.20
N VAL A 141 10.99 10.71 0.77
CA VAL A 141 12.39 10.28 0.92
C VAL A 141 13.26 11.15 0.00
N PRO A 142 14.29 11.83 0.52
CA PRO A 142 15.13 12.71 -0.28
C PRO A 142 15.71 12.02 -1.53
N GLY A 143 15.63 12.69 -2.67
CA GLY A 143 16.16 12.17 -3.94
C GLY A 143 15.37 11.03 -4.61
N THR A 144 14.22 10.66 -4.09
CA THR A 144 13.39 9.56 -4.61
C THR A 144 11.96 10.01 -4.93
N GLU A 145 11.17 9.14 -5.55
CA GLU A 145 9.71 9.27 -5.69
C GLU A 145 8.96 8.43 -4.64
N HIS A 146 9.58 8.20 -3.49
CA HIS A 146 9.01 7.44 -2.38
C HIS A 146 8.43 8.40 -1.34
N PHE A 147 7.14 8.26 -1.09
CA PHE A 147 6.37 9.05 -0.13
C PHE A 147 5.75 8.15 0.93
N TYR A 148 5.73 8.59 2.17
CA TYR A 148 5.19 7.84 3.30
C TYR A 148 4.51 8.75 4.31
N SER A 149 3.53 8.20 4.99
CA SER A 149 2.80 8.86 6.06
C SER A 149 3.52 8.63 7.39
N GLU A 150 3.79 9.69 8.13
CA GLU A 150 4.42 9.64 9.45
C GLU A 150 3.89 10.79 10.31
N LEU A 151 3.89 10.62 11.63
CA LEU A 151 3.53 11.70 12.54
C LEU A 151 4.53 12.87 12.41
N PRO A 152 4.12 14.12 12.70
CA PRO A 152 5.05 15.26 12.75
C PRO A 152 6.25 14.98 13.67
N ASP A 153 7.44 15.46 13.28
CA ASP A 153 8.70 15.18 13.99
C ASP A 153 8.66 15.60 15.46
N GLU A 154 8.01 16.73 15.75
CA GLU A 154 7.80 17.23 17.11
C GLU A 154 7.00 16.24 17.98
N VAL A 155 5.99 15.59 17.38
CA VAL A 155 5.16 14.60 18.10
C VAL A 155 5.96 13.33 18.35
N LEU A 156 6.73 12.87 17.37
CA LEU A 156 7.60 11.71 17.51
C LEU A 156 8.64 11.95 18.61
N LYS A 157 9.38 13.05 18.54
CA LYS A 157 10.43 13.42 19.50
C LYS A 157 9.87 13.61 20.93
N ALA A 158 8.72 14.23 21.07
CA ALA A 158 8.03 14.40 22.37
C ALA A 158 7.67 13.04 23.03
N ASN A 159 7.53 11.99 22.22
CA ASN A 159 7.25 10.62 22.68
C ASN A 159 8.48 9.70 22.67
N GLY A 160 9.68 10.25 22.50
CA GLY A 160 10.93 9.48 22.49
C GLY A 160 11.16 8.64 21.24
N LEU A 161 10.46 8.96 20.13
CA LEU A 161 10.59 8.28 18.86
C LEU A 161 11.46 9.10 17.89
N THR A 162 12.22 8.40 17.06
CA THR A 162 13.08 9.03 16.04
C THR A 162 12.32 9.10 14.71
N PRO A 163 12.21 10.27 14.07
CA PRO A 163 11.68 10.38 12.72
C PRO A 163 12.46 9.50 11.73
N HIS A 164 11.76 8.90 10.76
CA HIS A 164 12.39 8.01 9.78
C HIS A 164 13.52 8.70 9.00
N ALA A 165 13.35 9.98 8.66
CA ALA A 165 14.37 10.76 7.96
C ALA A 165 15.69 10.94 8.73
N GLU A 166 15.72 10.69 10.05
CA GLU A 166 16.93 10.75 10.88
C GLU A 166 17.61 9.38 11.04
N VAL A 167 17.00 8.30 10.52
CA VAL A 167 17.51 6.92 10.63
C VAL A 167 18.16 6.46 9.31
N MET A 168 17.90 7.18 8.22
CA MET A 168 18.52 6.94 6.90
C MET A 168 19.90 7.60 6.82
#